data_cb8e7747560f5e55603a80856023f914
#
_entry.id   cb8e7747560f5e55603a80856023f914
#
_cell.length_a   1.000
_cell.length_b   1.000
_cell.length_c   1.000
_cell.angle_alpha   90.00
_cell.angle_beta   90.00
_cell.angle_gamma   90.00
#
_symmetry.space_group_name_H-M   'P 1'
#
loop_
_entity.id
_entity.type
_entity.pdbx_description
1 polymer ?
#
loop_
_entity_poly.entity_id
_entity_poly.type
_entity_poly.pdbx_seq_one_letter_code
_entity_poly.pdbx_strand_id
1 'polypeptide(L)'
;MSYSRKVYVKAASTLERRRSKAEHTQSMHREEAYAKIPELISIDREISSAGAEVIRAIGMGENAQRFIEELSKKNLAAQQRRKDILKENGYPEDYLDADYTCKKCRDTGFVSGVMCDCYKELLRDTALAELNELSPSSRSTFESFNVNYYPCL
;
A
#
# COMPACT_ATOMS: atom_id res chain seq x y z
N MET A 1 12.75 -2.60 -21.77
CA MET A 1 12.84 -1.12 -21.98
C MET A 1 13.39 -0.52 -20.70
N SER A 2 14.45 0.31 -20.79
CA SER A 2 15.02 1.01 -19.65
C SER A 2 14.57 2.46 -19.73
N TYR A 3 13.98 2.98 -18.66
CA TYR A 3 13.64 4.40 -18.54
C TYR A 3 14.86 5.21 -18.08
N SER A 4 14.80 6.54 -18.21
CA SER A 4 15.84 7.42 -17.69
C SER A 4 15.91 7.35 -16.15
N ARG A 5 17.09 7.60 -15.57
CA ARG A 5 17.26 7.67 -14.12
C ARG A 5 16.29 8.66 -13.47
N LYS A 6 15.99 9.75 -14.15
CA LYS A 6 15.08 10.80 -13.68
C LYS A 6 13.65 10.25 -13.51
N VAL A 7 13.17 9.45 -14.48
CA VAL A 7 11.86 8.75 -14.41
C VAL A 7 11.80 7.84 -13.20
N TYR A 8 12.83 7.00 -12.98
CA TYR A 8 12.86 6.11 -11.80
C TYR A 8 12.82 6.90 -10.49
N VAL A 9 13.59 7.98 -10.37
CA VAL A 9 13.61 8.82 -9.15
C VAL A 9 12.24 9.46 -8.89
N LYS A 10 11.62 10.05 -9.91
CA LYS A 10 10.28 10.66 -9.79
C LYS A 10 9.22 9.62 -9.39
N ALA A 11 9.22 8.46 -10.03
CA ALA A 11 8.25 7.40 -9.74
C ALA A 11 8.46 6.82 -8.33
N ALA A 12 9.69 6.55 -7.92
CA ALA A 12 10.02 6.09 -6.57
C ALA A 12 9.58 7.10 -5.49
N SER A 13 9.89 8.38 -5.69
CA SER A 13 9.45 9.46 -4.78
C SER A 13 7.92 9.56 -4.69
N THR A 14 7.21 9.29 -5.78
CA THR A 14 5.75 9.28 -5.78
C THR A 14 5.19 8.13 -4.95
N LEU A 15 5.76 6.92 -5.06
CA LEU A 15 5.37 5.77 -4.21
C LEU A 15 5.66 6.05 -2.74
N GLU A 16 6.84 6.56 -2.43
CA GLU A 16 7.24 6.91 -1.07
C GLU A 16 6.29 7.93 -0.44
N ARG A 17 5.92 8.97 -1.19
CA ARG A 17 4.95 9.98 -0.72
C ARG A 17 3.57 9.37 -0.48
N ARG A 18 3.07 8.46 -1.35
CA ARG A 18 1.79 7.76 -1.15
C ARG A 18 1.84 6.92 0.11
N ARG A 19 2.91 6.16 0.29
CA ARG A 19 3.12 5.31 1.45
C ARG A 19 3.20 6.12 2.75
N SER A 20 4.03 7.16 2.79
CA SER A 20 4.17 8.03 3.96
C SER A 20 2.85 8.71 4.33
N LYS A 21 2.06 9.12 3.32
CA LYS A 21 0.72 9.68 3.56
C LYS A 21 -0.21 8.65 4.21
N ALA A 22 -0.25 7.42 3.70
CA ALA A 22 -1.09 6.36 4.25
C ALA A 22 -0.69 6.00 5.69
N GLU A 23 0.61 5.87 5.96
CA GLU A 23 1.15 5.58 7.29
C GLU A 23 0.90 6.73 8.28
N HIS A 24 1.06 7.97 7.83
CA HIS A 24 0.74 9.15 8.66
C HIS A 24 -0.74 9.20 9.01
N THR A 25 -1.63 9.02 8.03
CA THR A 25 -3.09 8.97 8.27
C THR A 25 -3.45 7.85 9.25
N GLN A 26 -2.86 6.68 9.09
CA GLN A 26 -3.03 5.56 10.03
C GLN A 26 -2.60 5.94 11.45
N SER A 27 -1.46 6.62 11.60
CA SER A 27 -0.98 7.07 12.92
C SER A 27 -1.96 8.02 13.58
N MET A 28 -2.49 9.00 12.83
CA MET A 28 -3.50 9.94 13.31
C MET A 28 -4.78 9.22 13.75
N HIS A 29 -5.27 8.27 12.95
CA HIS A 29 -6.45 7.47 13.30
C HIS A 29 -6.24 6.64 14.57
N ARG A 30 -5.03 6.08 14.74
CA ARG A 30 -4.68 5.31 15.94
C ARG A 30 -4.65 6.22 17.18
N GLU A 31 -4.03 7.38 17.10
CA GLU A 31 -4.00 8.33 18.21
C GLU A 31 -5.41 8.74 18.63
N GLU A 32 -6.26 9.07 17.66
CA GLU A 32 -7.65 9.42 17.92
C GLU A 32 -8.43 8.26 18.55
N ALA A 33 -8.38 7.07 17.95
CA ALA A 33 -9.13 5.92 18.44
C ALA A 33 -8.65 5.45 19.82
N TYR A 34 -7.35 5.45 20.08
CA TYR A 34 -6.79 5.04 21.37
C TYR A 34 -7.12 6.04 22.50
N ALA A 35 -7.22 7.34 22.17
CA ALA A 35 -7.64 8.34 23.14
C ALA A 35 -9.10 8.15 23.56
N LYS A 36 -9.97 7.72 22.64
CA LYS A 36 -11.40 7.50 22.90
C LYS A 36 -11.71 6.10 23.43
N ILE A 37 -10.95 5.09 22.97
CA ILE A 37 -11.18 3.68 23.26
C ILE A 37 -9.87 3.03 23.73
N PRO A 38 -9.46 3.20 24.99
CA PRO A 38 -8.18 2.68 25.50
C PRO A 38 -8.04 1.15 25.39
N GLU A 39 -9.16 0.42 25.32
CA GLU A 39 -9.17 -1.03 25.15
C GLU A 39 -8.49 -1.49 23.86
N LEU A 40 -8.57 -0.69 22.79
CA LEU A 40 -7.92 -0.98 21.50
C LEU A 40 -6.40 -1.14 21.63
N ILE A 41 -5.76 -0.41 22.57
CA ILE A 41 -4.32 -0.50 22.82
C ILE A 41 -3.93 -1.93 23.25
N SER A 42 -4.73 -2.54 24.14
CA SER A 42 -4.46 -3.91 24.62
C SER A 42 -4.65 -4.95 23.52
N ILE A 43 -5.70 -4.79 22.72
CA ILE A 43 -6.01 -5.69 21.60
C ILE A 43 -4.94 -5.59 20.50
N ASP A 44 -4.53 -4.40 20.12
CA ASP A 44 -3.48 -4.23 19.11
C ASP A 44 -2.12 -4.74 19.60
N ARG A 45 -1.85 -4.67 20.89
CA ARG A 45 -0.65 -5.29 21.49
C ARG A 45 -0.73 -6.82 21.41
N GLU A 46 -1.90 -7.40 21.70
CA GLU A 46 -2.14 -8.85 21.56
C GLU A 46 -1.93 -9.30 20.11
N ILE A 47 -2.52 -8.61 19.14
CA ILE A 47 -2.36 -8.90 17.71
C ILE A 47 -0.88 -8.81 17.30
N SER A 48 -0.17 -7.79 17.74
CA SER A 48 1.23 -7.54 17.36
C SER A 48 2.19 -8.55 17.98
N SER A 49 1.91 -9.08 19.18
CA SER A 49 2.76 -10.06 19.87
C SER A 49 2.76 -11.43 19.19
N ALA A 50 1.69 -11.75 18.44
CA ALA A 50 1.54 -13.06 17.80
C ALA A 50 2.70 -13.39 16.84
N GLY A 51 3.27 -12.41 16.16
CA GLY A 51 4.44 -12.60 15.28
C GLY A 51 5.68 -13.08 16.03
N ALA A 52 5.96 -12.52 17.22
CA ALA A 52 7.08 -12.94 18.06
C ALA A 52 6.86 -14.34 18.64
N GLU A 53 5.62 -14.67 18.95
CA GLU A 53 5.26 -16.00 19.48
C GLU A 53 5.40 -17.10 18.42
N VAL A 54 5.09 -16.82 17.14
CA VAL A 54 5.36 -17.76 16.03
C VAL A 54 6.85 -18.08 15.92
N ILE A 55 7.73 -17.08 16.06
CA ILE A 55 9.19 -17.32 16.02
C ILE A 55 9.62 -18.24 17.17
N ARG A 56 9.06 -18.06 18.35
CA ARG A 56 9.33 -18.95 19.51
C ARG A 56 8.83 -20.38 19.26
N ALA A 57 7.66 -20.52 18.59
CA ALA A 57 7.08 -21.81 18.27
C ALA A 57 7.97 -22.67 17.37
N ILE A 58 8.75 -22.08 16.47
CA ILE A 58 9.69 -22.80 15.58
C ILE A 58 10.71 -23.62 16.39
N GLY A 59 11.06 -23.16 17.60
CA GLY A 59 11.95 -23.89 18.52
C GLY A 59 11.30 -25.02 19.32
N MET A 60 9.97 -25.23 19.23
CA MET A 60 9.20 -26.19 20.04
C MET A 60 9.09 -27.61 19.44
N GLY A 61 9.68 -27.87 18.28
CA GLY A 61 9.66 -29.19 17.63
C GLY A 61 8.25 -29.68 17.33
N GLU A 62 7.90 -30.91 17.74
CA GLU A 62 6.62 -31.55 17.43
C GLU A 62 5.37 -30.79 17.92
N ASN A 63 5.50 -29.97 18.94
CA ASN A 63 4.39 -29.17 19.49
C ASN A 63 4.18 -27.84 18.77
N ALA A 64 5.06 -27.45 17.84
CA ALA A 64 5.02 -26.16 17.16
C ALA A 64 3.72 -25.97 16.38
N GLN A 65 3.27 -26.99 15.65
CA GLN A 65 2.08 -26.87 14.80
C GLN A 65 0.83 -26.57 15.66
N ARG A 66 0.61 -27.34 16.71
CA ARG A 66 -0.54 -27.16 17.62
C ARG A 66 -0.51 -25.77 18.27
N PHE A 67 0.64 -25.32 18.72
CA PHE A 67 0.80 -24.00 19.30
C PHE A 67 0.50 -22.89 18.28
N ILE A 68 0.98 -23.01 17.03
CA ILE A 68 0.69 -22.05 15.94
C ILE A 68 -0.80 -22.01 15.61
N GLU A 69 -1.49 -23.16 15.60
CA GLU A 69 -2.94 -23.22 15.38
C GLU A 69 -3.71 -22.51 16.49
N GLU A 70 -3.36 -22.72 17.74
CA GLU A 70 -3.97 -22.05 18.89
C GLU A 70 -3.71 -20.53 18.86
N LEU A 71 -2.49 -20.13 18.52
CA LEU A 71 -2.09 -18.73 18.37
C LEU A 71 -2.86 -18.05 17.22
N SER A 72 -3.02 -18.74 16.10
CA SER A 72 -3.82 -18.25 14.96
C SER A 72 -5.27 -18.00 15.35
N LYS A 73 -5.90 -18.94 16.08
CA LYS A 73 -7.27 -18.77 16.56
C LYS A 73 -7.42 -17.57 17.48
N LYS A 74 -6.48 -17.41 18.44
CA LYS A 74 -6.47 -16.24 19.34
C LYS A 74 -6.29 -14.93 18.58
N ASN A 75 -5.37 -14.89 17.62
CA ASN A 75 -5.12 -13.70 16.81
C ASN A 75 -6.35 -13.31 15.97
N LEU A 76 -7.02 -14.29 15.34
CA LEU A 76 -8.24 -14.04 14.59
C LEU A 76 -9.37 -13.53 15.49
N ALA A 77 -9.53 -14.09 16.68
CA ALA A 77 -10.51 -13.62 17.66
C ALA A 77 -10.21 -12.18 18.11
N ALA A 78 -8.95 -11.84 18.36
CA ALA A 78 -8.54 -10.48 18.72
C ALA A 78 -8.78 -9.49 17.56
N GLN A 79 -8.50 -9.89 16.31
CA GLN A 79 -8.81 -9.06 15.14
C GLN A 79 -10.32 -8.83 14.99
N GLN A 80 -11.15 -9.86 15.23
CA GLN A 80 -12.59 -9.70 15.15
C GLN A 80 -13.09 -8.76 16.27
N ARG A 81 -12.64 -8.96 17.50
CA ARG A 81 -12.97 -8.08 18.63
C ARG A 81 -12.57 -6.62 18.37
N ARG A 82 -11.42 -6.39 17.75
CA ARG A 82 -11.00 -5.03 17.33
C ARG A 82 -12.03 -4.38 16.39
N LYS A 83 -12.50 -5.14 15.39
CA LYS A 83 -13.51 -4.67 14.42
C LYS A 83 -14.84 -4.37 15.09
N ASP A 84 -15.30 -5.25 15.98
CA ASP A 84 -16.56 -5.10 16.68
C ASP A 84 -16.56 -3.84 17.57
N ILE A 85 -15.48 -3.61 18.33
CA ILE A 85 -15.31 -2.41 19.15
C ILE A 85 -15.27 -1.14 18.29
N LEU A 86 -14.60 -1.15 17.14
CA LEU A 86 -14.61 -0.01 16.24
C LEU A 86 -16.02 0.30 15.75
N LYS A 87 -16.79 -0.70 15.31
CA LYS A 87 -18.19 -0.54 14.88
C LYS A 87 -19.09 -0.01 15.99
N GLU A 88 -18.98 -0.57 17.18
CA GLU A 88 -19.78 -0.15 18.35
C GLU A 88 -19.55 1.33 18.70
N ASN A 89 -18.35 1.84 18.41
CA ASN A 89 -17.99 3.23 18.61
C ASN A 89 -18.16 4.13 17.37
N GLY A 90 -18.82 3.60 16.31
CA GLY A 90 -19.13 4.36 15.10
C GLY A 90 -17.99 4.56 14.12
N TYR A 91 -16.90 3.78 14.24
CA TYR A 91 -15.77 3.77 13.30
C TYR A 91 -15.91 2.67 12.25
N PRO A 92 -15.36 2.84 11.04
CA PRO A 92 -15.20 1.76 10.08
C PRO A 92 -14.32 0.62 10.65
N GLU A 93 -14.55 -0.61 10.18
CA GLU A 93 -13.78 -1.78 10.62
C GLU A 93 -12.27 -1.70 10.32
N ASP A 94 -11.93 -0.99 9.26
CA ASP A 94 -10.58 -0.79 8.74
C ASP A 94 -9.97 0.56 9.13
N TYR A 95 -10.62 1.29 10.06
CA TYR A 95 -10.19 2.64 10.47
C TYR A 95 -8.74 2.72 10.94
N LEU A 96 -8.24 1.67 11.56
CA LEU A 96 -6.86 1.57 12.06
C LEU A 96 -5.87 0.99 11.03
N ASP A 97 -6.35 0.63 9.85
CA ASP A 97 -5.49 0.05 8.82
C ASP A 97 -4.98 1.15 7.88
N ALA A 98 -3.76 1.01 7.37
CA ALA A 98 -3.21 1.96 6.41
C ALA A 98 -3.87 1.81 5.03
N ASP A 99 -4.39 2.91 4.49
CA ASP A 99 -5.04 2.93 3.18
C ASP A 99 -4.02 3.16 2.06
N TYR A 100 -3.26 2.11 1.71
CA TYR A 100 -2.32 2.15 0.60
C TYR A 100 -3.03 2.19 -0.74
N THR A 101 -2.52 2.99 -1.69
CA THR A 101 -3.03 3.07 -3.06
C THR A 101 -2.96 1.72 -3.76
N CYS A 102 -1.84 1.01 -3.62
CA CYS A 102 -1.68 -0.35 -4.10
C CYS A 102 -1.73 -1.35 -2.95
N LYS A 103 -2.83 -2.08 -2.83
CA LYS A 103 -3.00 -3.10 -1.78
C LYS A 103 -2.02 -4.29 -1.94
N LYS A 104 -1.53 -4.59 -3.16
CA LYS A 104 -0.60 -5.70 -3.42
C LYS A 104 0.79 -5.43 -2.84
N CYS A 105 1.40 -4.30 -3.17
CA CYS A 105 2.75 -3.97 -2.74
C CYS A 105 2.79 -2.96 -1.57
N ARG A 106 1.65 -2.44 -1.12
CA ARG A 106 1.56 -1.39 -0.08
C ARG A 106 2.44 -0.18 -0.42
N ASP A 107 2.35 0.25 -1.68
CA ASP A 107 3.12 1.37 -2.25
C ASP A 107 4.66 1.25 -2.13
N THR A 108 5.19 0.04 -1.94
CA THR A 108 6.65 -0.23 -1.99
C THR A 108 7.18 -0.36 -3.41
N GLY A 109 6.30 -0.63 -4.38
CA GLY A 109 6.66 -0.89 -5.77
C GLY A 109 7.13 -2.32 -6.06
N PHE A 110 7.30 -3.18 -5.04
CA PHE A 110 7.80 -4.54 -5.19
C PHE A 110 7.01 -5.55 -4.34
N VAL A 111 6.88 -6.77 -4.86
CA VAL A 111 6.30 -7.92 -4.15
C VAL A 111 7.27 -9.08 -4.30
N SER A 112 7.81 -9.60 -3.21
CA SER A 112 8.80 -10.69 -3.20
C SER A 112 9.97 -10.48 -4.17
N GLY A 113 10.49 -9.24 -4.25
CA GLY A 113 11.61 -8.88 -5.13
C GLY A 113 11.23 -8.63 -6.59
N VAL A 114 9.97 -8.86 -6.97
CA VAL A 114 9.46 -8.59 -8.32
C VAL A 114 8.76 -7.23 -8.37
N MET A 115 9.04 -6.47 -9.42
CA MET A 115 8.42 -5.16 -9.63
C MET A 115 6.90 -5.29 -9.79
N CYS A 116 6.14 -4.57 -8.97
CA CYS A 116 4.69 -4.54 -9.00
C CYS A 116 4.16 -3.82 -10.25
N ASP A 117 3.00 -4.24 -10.73
CA ASP A 117 2.39 -3.64 -11.92
C ASP A 117 2.06 -2.16 -11.72
N CYS A 118 1.64 -1.76 -10.52
CA CYS A 118 1.43 -0.35 -10.19
C CYS A 118 2.69 0.51 -10.37
N TYR A 119 3.88 -0.04 -10.11
CA TYR A 119 5.13 0.68 -10.32
C TYR A 119 5.51 0.73 -11.80
N LYS A 120 5.26 -0.33 -12.57
CA LYS A 120 5.46 -0.33 -14.03
C LYS A 120 4.57 0.71 -14.70
N GLU A 121 3.30 0.81 -14.30
CA GLU A 121 2.36 1.83 -14.78
C GLU A 121 2.85 3.22 -14.43
N LEU A 122 3.23 3.45 -13.17
CA LEU A 122 3.73 4.75 -12.72
C LEU A 122 5.00 5.18 -13.47
N LEU A 123 5.91 4.25 -13.78
CA LEU A 123 7.09 4.52 -14.61
C LEU A 123 6.69 4.94 -16.02
N ARG A 124 5.71 4.27 -16.61
CA ARG A 124 5.18 4.60 -17.96
C ARG A 124 4.56 5.98 -17.97
N ASP A 125 3.70 6.28 -17.00
CA ASP A 125 3.02 7.56 -16.90
C ASP A 125 4.02 8.71 -16.65
N THR A 126 5.02 8.47 -15.79
CA THR A 126 6.09 9.44 -15.53
C THR A 126 6.93 9.71 -16.77
N ALA A 127 7.24 8.68 -17.56
CA ALA A 127 7.98 8.83 -18.81
C ALA A 127 7.16 9.59 -19.87
N LEU A 128 5.87 9.28 -19.99
CA LEU A 128 4.96 10.01 -20.88
C LEU A 128 4.83 11.47 -20.49
N ALA A 129 4.73 11.78 -19.19
CA ALA A 129 4.70 13.15 -18.70
C ALA A 129 5.98 13.91 -19.05
N GLU A 130 7.18 13.29 -18.90
CA GLU A 130 8.44 13.90 -19.30
C GLU A 130 8.52 14.15 -20.83
N LEU A 131 8.04 13.21 -21.63
CA LEU A 131 7.99 13.38 -23.09
C LEU A 131 7.04 14.51 -23.48
N ASN A 132 5.90 14.63 -22.83
CA ASN A 132 4.93 15.71 -23.07
C ASN A 132 5.44 17.10 -22.64
N GLU A 133 6.30 17.16 -21.60
CA GLU A 133 6.99 18.41 -21.22
C GLU A 133 7.98 18.86 -22.30
N LEU A 134 8.71 17.91 -22.92
CA LEU A 134 9.72 18.18 -23.94
C LEU A 134 9.11 18.43 -25.34
N SER A 135 8.02 17.73 -25.66
CA SER A 135 7.33 17.84 -26.93
C SER A 135 5.83 17.63 -26.68
N PRO A 136 5.03 18.71 -26.60
CA PRO A 136 3.60 18.61 -26.30
C PRO A 136 2.84 17.85 -27.39
N SER A 137 2.89 16.53 -27.37
CA SER A 137 2.18 15.64 -28.30
C SER A 137 0.66 15.68 -28.09
N SER A 138 0.21 16.15 -26.92
CA SER A 138 -1.21 16.36 -26.61
C SER A 138 -1.92 17.37 -27.53
N ARG A 139 -1.13 18.17 -28.26
CA ARG A 139 -1.67 19.10 -29.30
C ARG A 139 -1.83 18.45 -30.66
N SER A 140 -1.32 17.23 -30.86
CA SER A 140 -1.36 16.50 -32.14
C SER A 140 -2.36 15.36 -32.00
N THR A 141 -3.61 15.61 -32.33
CA THR A 141 -4.65 14.58 -32.45
C THR A 141 -4.90 14.28 -33.92
N PHE A 142 -5.53 13.13 -34.23
CA PHE A 142 -5.92 12.80 -35.61
C PHE A 142 -6.87 13.86 -36.20
N GLU A 143 -7.72 14.47 -35.35
CA GLU A 143 -8.64 15.54 -35.74
C GLU A 143 -7.91 16.85 -36.08
N SER A 144 -6.75 17.09 -35.47
CA SER A 144 -5.91 18.26 -35.72
C SER A 144 -4.94 18.06 -36.89
N PHE A 145 -4.89 16.84 -37.46
CA PHE A 145 -4.04 16.53 -38.61
C PHE A 145 -4.54 17.23 -39.87
N ASN A 146 -3.73 18.14 -40.39
CA ASN A 146 -4.07 18.90 -41.60
C ASN A 146 -3.36 18.32 -42.82
N VAL A 147 -4.09 17.60 -43.66
CA VAL A 147 -3.59 16.96 -44.87
C VAL A 147 -3.00 17.98 -45.87
N ASN A 148 -3.42 19.27 -45.83
CA ASN A 148 -2.93 20.29 -46.73
C ASN A 148 -1.46 20.67 -46.56
N TYR A 149 -0.83 20.28 -45.47
CA TYR A 149 0.62 20.44 -45.28
C TYR A 149 1.47 19.42 -46.08
N TYR A 150 0.83 18.37 -46.63
CA TYR A 150 1.51 17.34 -47.42
C TYR A 150 1.03 17.47 -48.88
N PRO A 151 1.83 18.12 -49.77
CA PRO A 151 1.49 18.17 -51.17
C PRO A 151 1.43 16.76 -51.74
N CYS A 152 0.34 16.41 -52.40
CA CYS A 152 0.26 15.14 -53.13
C CYS A 152 1.38 15.13 -54.19
N LEU A 153 2.25 14.14 -54.09
CA LEU A 153 3.22 13.79 -55.11
C LEU A 153 2.52 13.18 -56.31
#